data_aaa41ac2cd49c39e397d758133818c62
#
_entry.id   aaa41ac2cd49c39e397d758133818c62
#
_cell.length_a   1.000
_cell.length_b   1.000
_cell.length_c   1.000
_cell.angle_alpha   90.00
_cell.angle_beta   90.00
_cell.angle_gamma   90.00
#
_symmetry.space_group_name_H-M   'P 1'
#
loop_
_entity.id
_entity.type
_entity.pdbx_description
1 polymer ?
#
loop_
_entity_poly.entity_id
_entity_poly.type
_entity_poly.pdbx_seq_one_letter_code
_entity_poly.pdbx_strand_id
1 'polypeptide(L)' 'MNNLRLNPNGSVTLCARKTCCPTMERINDELVKITDDNGNTITIRKEQAALIKDGIDIIYNTDNRELLCE' A
#
# COMPACT_ATOMS: atom_id res chain seq x y z
N MET A 1 10.34 10.72 3.93
CA MET A 1 9.54 10.61 5.14
C MET A 1 8.14 10.14 4.81
N ASN A 2 7.71 9.13 5.45
CA ASN A 2 6.39 8.68 5.13
C ASN A 2 5.37 9.39 5.98
N ASN A 3 4.18 9.47 5.45
CA ASN A 3 3.10 10.16 6.10
C ASN A 3 1.95 9.21 6.25
N LEU A 4 2.12 8.29 7.17
CA LEU A 4 1.02 7.42 7.53
C LEU A 4 0.13 8.16 8.49
N ARG A 5 -1.15 8.11 8.21
CA ARG A 5 -2.09 8.80 9.07
C ARG A 5 -3.21 7.83 9.44
N LEU A 6 -3.40 7.66 10.71
CA LEU A 6 -4.51 6.83 11.20
C LEU A 6 -5.75 7.69 11.27
N ASN A 7 -6.78 7.28 10.58
CA ASN A 7 -8.02 8.02 10.51
C ASN A 7 -8.97 7.58 11.62
N PRO A 8 -9.94 8.43 11.96
CA PRO A 8 -10.86 8.07 13.04
C PRO A 8 -11.63 6.79 12.79
N ASN A 9 -11.85 6.44 11.53
CA ASN A 9 -12.59 5.23 11.24
C ASN A 9 -11.72 3.99 11.24
N GLY A 10 -10.43 4.13 11.59
CA GLY A 10 -9.56 2.98 11.64
C GLY A 10 -8.76 2.72 10.40
N SER A 11 -9.02 3.46 9.33
CA SER A 11 -8.21 3.29 8.13
C SER A 11 -6.92 4.06 8.26
N VAL A 12 -5.97 3.75 7.39
CA VAL A 12 -4.69 4.42 7.37
C VAL A 12 -4.51 5.06 6.00
N THR A 13 -4.14 6.32 6.00
CA THR A 13 -3.90 7.05 4.77
C THR A 13 -2.42 7.00 4.44
N LEU A 14 -2.11 6.61 3.21
CA LEU A 14 -0.74 6.52 2.74
C LEU A 14 -0.44 7.77 1.93
N CYS A 15 0.06 8.77 2.60
CA CYS A 15 0.17 10.08 1.98
C CYS A 15 1.61 10.35 1.62
N ALA A 16 1.98 10.02 0.40
CA ALA A 16 3.31 10.31 -0.09
C ALA A 16 3.36 11.65 -0.78
N ARG A 17 2.22 12.13 -1.21
CA ARG A 17 2.14 13.41 -1.88
C ARG A 17 1.02 14.21 -1.27
N LYS A 18 0.91 15.44 -1.66
CA LYS A 18 -0.10 16.29 -1.08
C LYS A 18 -1.49 15.97 -1.55
N THR A 19 -1.62 15.45 -2.74
CA THR A 19 -2.95 15.18 -3.28
C THR A 19 -3.16 13.70 -3.39
N CYS A 20 -4.39 13.30 -3.30
CA CYS A 20 -4.81 11.94 -3.61
C CYS A 20 -3.98 10.91 -2.87
N CYS A 21 -4.40 10.58 -1.71
CA CYS A 21 -3.69 9.62 -0.88
C CYS A 21 -4.46 8.33 -0.80
N PRO A 22 -3.85 7.22 -1.21
CA PRO A 22 -4.49 5.93 -1.04
C PRO A 22 -4.71 5.61 0.42
N THR A 23 -5.62 4.71 0.69
CA THR A 23 -5.91 4.31 2.06
C THR A 23 -5.90 2.80 2.18
N MET A 24 -5.65 2.34 3.40
CA MET A 24 -5.75 0.94 3.74
C MET A 24 -6.74 0.81 4.87
N GLU A 25 -7.53 -0.25 4.82
CA GLU A 25 -8.57 -0.41 5.78
C GLU A 25 -8.72 -1.88 6.17
N ARG A 26 -8.90 -2.13 7.44
CA ARG A 26 -9.13 -3.48 7.89
C ARG A 26 -10.55 -3.88 7.58
N ILE A 27 -10.71 -5.04 6.94
CA ILE A 27 -12.02 -5.59 6.69
C ILE A 27 -12.41 -6.53 7.82
N ASN A 28 -11.51 -7.44 8.15
CA ASN A 28 -11.71 -8.35 9.26
C ASN A 28 -10.34 -8.78 9.75
N ASP A 29 -10.29 -9.86 10.50
CA ASP A 29 -9.02 -10.28 11.10
C ASP A 29 -8.01 -10.75 10.08
N GLU A 30 -8.44 -11.02 8.85
CA GLU A 30 -7.54 -11.57 7.86
C GLU A 30 -7.39 -10.72 6.62
N LEU A 31 -8.30 -9.80 6.36
CA LEU A 31 -8.36 -9.12 5.08
C LEU A 31 -8.19 -7.62 5.24
N VAL A 32 -7.52 -7.05 4.26
CA VAL A 32 -7.26 -5.62 4.18
C VAL A 32 -7.74 -5.11 2.85
N LYS A 33 -8.39 -3.98 2.85
CA LYS A 33 -8.82 -3.32 1.62
C LYS A 33 -7.92 -2.13 1.36
N ILE A 34 -7.42 -2.02 0.14
CA ILE A 34 -6.58 -0.91 -0.26
C ILE A 34 -7.30 -0.16 -1.37
N THR A 35 -7.44 1.14 -1.19
CA THR A 35 -8.11 1.99 -2.17
C THR A 35 -7.08 2.93 -2.76
N ASP A 36 -7.02 2.99 -4.09
CA ASP A 36 -6.04 3.86 -4.72
C ASP A 36 -6.63 5.26 -4.91
N ASP A 37 -5.87 6.12 -5.58
CA ASP A 37 -6.28 7.50 -5.74
C ASP A 37 -7.52 7.66 -6.60
N ASN A 38 -7.81 6.69 -7.42
CA ASN A 38 -8.93 6.77 -8.34
C ASN A 38 -10.17 6.10 -7.82
N GLY A 39 -10.11 5.59 -6.61
CA GLY A 39 -11.26 4.93 -6.03
C GLY A 39 -11.34 3.46 -6.29
N ASN A 40 -10.35 2.90 -6.98
CA ASN A 40 -10.30 1.46 -7.20
C ASN A 40 -9.80 0.78 -5.95
N THR A 41 -10.37 -0.37 -5.66
CA THR A 41 -10.01 -1.08 -4.44
C THR A 41 -9.57 -2.49 -4.77
N ILE A 42 -8.71 -3.01 -3.91
CA ILE A 42 -8.36 -4.42 -3.91
C ILE A 42 -8.47 -4.92 -2.50
N THR A 43 -8.66 -6.21 -2.38
CA THR A 43 -8.71 -6.86 -1.08
C THR A 43 -7.68 -7.96 -1.07
N ILE A 44 -6.80 -7.93 -0.10
CA ILE A 44 -5.76 -8.94 0.02
C ILE A 44 -5.67 -9.36 1.47
N ARG A 45 -4.97 -10.44 1.70
CA ARG A 45 -4.77 -10.91 3.07
C ARG A 45 -3.77 -10.03 3.77
N LYS A 46 -3.91 -9.90 5.08
CA LYS A 46 -3.00 -9.04 5.81
C LYS A 46 -1.56 -9.53 5.70
N GLU A 47 -1.37 -10.84 5.59
CA GLU A 47 -0.01 -11.35 5.42
C GLU A 47 0.57 -10.90 4.09
N GLN A 48 -0.26 -10.84 3.06
CA GLN A 48 0.20 -10.37 1.77
C GLN A 48 0.45 -8.87 1.80
N ALA A 49 -0.42 -8.15 2.48
CA ALA A 49 -0.23 -6.71 2.60
C ALA A 49 1.07 -6.39 3.33
N ALA A 50 1.41 -7.21 4.32
CA ALA A 50 2.63 -6.97 5.07
C ALA A 50 3.88 -7.14 4.21
N LEU A 51 3.76 -7.87 3.10
CA LEU A 51 4.90 -8.07 2.23
C LEU A 51 5.06 -6.97 1.19
N ILE A 52 4.11 -6.05 1.12
CA ILE A 52 4.17 -4.99 0.12
C ILE A 52 5.44 -4.17 0.27
N LYS A 53 5.80 -3.86 1.50
CA LYS A 53 6.98 -3.07 1.73
C LYS A 53 8.22 -3.77 1.19
N ASP A 54 8.32 -5.05 1.44
CA ASP A 54 9.47 -5.81 0.93
C ASP A 54 9.44 -5.87 -0.58
N GLY A 55 8.25 -5.99 -1.15
CA GLY A 55 8.12 -6.00 -2.60
C GLY A 55 8.57 -4.69 -3.21
N ILE A 56 8.22 -3.59 -2.58
CA ILE A 56 8.63 -2.29 -3.06
C ILE A 56 10.15 -2.16 -3.00
N ASP A 57 10.73 -2.63 -1.90
CA ASP A 57 12.18 -2.58 -1.77
C ASP A 57 12.87 -3.36 -2.89
N ILE A 58 12.33 -4.52 -3.22
CA ILE A 58 12.91 -5.33 -4.27
C ILE A 58 12.79 -4.63 -5.61
N ILE A 59 11.63 -4.08 -5.89
CA ILE A 59 11.39 -3.45 -7.18
C ILE A 59 12.28 -2.24 -7.38
N TYR A 60 12.44 -1.43 -6.35
CA TYR A 60 13.11 -0.16 -6.52
C TYR A 60 14.56 -0.15 -6.12
N ASN A 61 15.00 -1.13 -5.32
CA ASN A 61 16.37 -1.15 -4.87
C ASN A 61 17.24 -2.10 -5.63
N THR A 62 16.66 -2.84 -6.55
CA THR A 62 17.43 -3.77 -7.36
C THR A 62 18.02 -3.01 -8.50
N ASP A 63 19.32 -3.09 -8.65
CA ASP A 63 19.97 -2.46 -9.78
C ASP A 63 19.64 -3.16 -11.06
N ASN A 64 19.09 -4.35 -10.93
CA ASN A 64 18.72 -5.13 -12.10
C ASN A 64 17.31 -4.90 -12.49
N ARG A 65 16.78 -3.81 -12.08
CA ARG A 65 15.40 -3.54 -12.31
C ARG A 65 15.04 -3.60 -13.77
N GLU A 66 15.95 -3.19 -14.60
CA GLU A 66 15.68 -3.24 -16.00
C GLU A 66 15.50 -4.67 -16.48
N LEU A 67 16.03 -5.63 -15.75
CA LEU A 67 15.81 -6.99 -16.14
C LEU A 67 14.39 -7.40 -15.89
N LEU A 68 13.82 -6.86 -14.88
CA LEU A 68 12.47 -7.21 -14.55
C LEU A 68 11.51 -6.68 -15.54
N CYS A 69 11.88 -5.70 -16.13
CA CYS A 69 11.00 -5.20 -17.05
C CYS A 69 10.77 -6.08 -18.11
N GLU A 70 10.96 -6.38 -17.73
CA GLU A 70 10.47 -6.89 -18.32
C GLU A 70 10.23 -6.74 -18.75
#